data_ab6a4bd4cea9b556e8030ce804ff1e7f
#
_entry.id   ab6a4bd4cea9b556e8030ce804ff1e7f
#
_cell.length_a   1.000
_cell.length_b   1.000
_cell.length_c   1.000
_cell.angle_alpha   90.00
_cell.angle_beta   90.00
_cell.angle_gamma   90.00
#
_symmetry.space_group_name_H-M   'P 1'
#
loop_
_entity.id
_entity.type
_entity.pdbx_description
1 polymer ?
#
loop_
_entity_poly.entity_id
_entity_poly.type
_entity_poly.pdbx_seq_one_letter_code
_entity_poly.pdbx_strand_id
1 'polypeptide(L)'
;SYEKVLTFDAWPYDRPVLVLSRRLADTPVPEALRGKVQFSSRTPKEVLDELATQNVHRVYLDGGQVIQSFLREGLVADMVITTVPVLLGEGKPLFGTLSRDIDLTLVSSRSFPSGLVQSHYRLTL
;
A
#
# COMPACT_ATOMS: atom_id res chain seq x y z
N SER A 1 -0.52 0.55 -10.22
CA SER A 1 0.76 0.15 -9.60
C SER A 1 1.28 -1.15 -10.17
N TYR A 2 0.49 -2.22 -10.12
CA TYR A 2 0.91 -3.53 -10.64
C TYR A 2 1.32 -3.47 -12.11
N GLU A 3 0.46 -2.89 -12.96
CA GLU A 3 0.73 -2.79 -14.39
C GLU A 3 1.97 -1.95 -14.68
N LYS A 4 2.21 -0.90 -13.90
CA LYS A 4 3.41 -0.09 -14.03
C LYS A 4 4.67 -0.89 -13.69
N VAL A 5 4.61 -1.72 -12.65
CA VAL A 5 5.74 -2.55 -12.24
C VAL A 5 6.05 -3.61 -13.29
N LEU A 6 5.06 -4.08 -14.04
CA LEU A 6 5.29 -5.02 -15.16
C LEU A 6 6.18 -4.42 -16.25
N THR A 7 6.29 -3.09 -16.33
CA THR A 7 7.16 -2.43 -17.30
C THR A 7 8.63 -2.36 -16.86
N PHE A 8 8.94 -2.76 -15.64
CA PHE A 8 10.31 -2.76 -15.11
C PHE A 8 11.09 -3.95 -15.69
N ASP A 9 12.41 -3.81 -15.75
CA ASP A 9 13.30 -4.86 -16.27
C ASP A 9 13.26 -6.13 -15.43
N ALA A 10 12.98 -5.99 -14.13
CA ALA A 10 12.89 -7.10 -13.20
C ALA A 10 11.78 -6.86 -12.19
N TRP A 11 11.19 -7.95 -11.68
CA TRP A 11 10.20 -7.89 -10.62
C TRP A 11 10.89 -7.46 -9.31
N PRO A 12 10.51 -6.30 -8.72
CA PRO A 12 11.29 -5.72 -7.60
C PRO A 12 10.98 -6.32 -6.23
N TYR A 13 9.95 -7.18 -6.12
CA TYR A 13 9.49 -7.66 -4.83
C TYR A 13 10.04 -9.05 -4.52
N ASP A 14 10.49 -9.25 -3.28
CA ASP A 14 11.00 -10.53 -2.79
C ASP A 14 9.98 -11.28 -1.92
N ARG A 15 8.80 -10.69 -1.71
CA ARG A 15 7.71 -11.28 -0.92
C ARG A 15 6.47 -11.47 -1.78
N PRO A 16 5.55 -12.37 -1.38
CA PRO A 16 4.31 -12.55 -2.13
C PRO A 16 3.52 -11.23 -2.24
N VAL A 17 2.95 -11.00 -3.41
CA VAL A 17 2.18 -9.79 -3.71
C VAL A 17 0.74 -10.17 -3.99
N LEU A 18 -0.19 -9.51 -3.31
CA LEU A 18 -1.63 -9.62 -3.57
C LEU A 18 -2.09 -8.31 -4.21
N VAL A 19 -2.61 -8.42 -5.44
CA VAL A 19 -3.11 -7.26 -6.18
C VAL A 19 -4.63 -7.19 -6.00
N LEU A 20 -5.11 -6.09 -5.41
CA LEU A 20 -6.53 -5.86 -5.21
C LEU A 20 -7.08 -5.09 -6.40
N SER A 21 -7.84 -5.77 -7.24
CA SER A 21 -8.41 -5.18 -8.44
C SER A 21 -9.62 -5.97 -8.90
N ARG A 22 -10.74 -5.29 -9.10
CA ARG A 22 -11.93 -5.94 -9.67
C ARG A 22 -11.71 -6.30 -11.13
N ARG A 23 -10.97 -5.47 -11.85
CA ARG A 23 -10.68 -5.66 -13.28
C ARG A 23 -9.75 -6.84 -13.53
N LEU A 24 -8.79 -7.06 -12.64
CA LEU A 24 -7.75 -8.07 -12.82
C LEU A 24 -8.03 -9.39 -12.09
N ALA A 25 -9.12 -9.46 -11.29
CA ALA A 25 -9.38 -10.61 -10.43
C ALA A 25 -9.44 -11.95 -11.20
N ASP A 26 -10.01 -11.94 -12.39
CA ASP A 26 -10.15 -13.12 -13.24
C ASP A 26 -9.09 -13.19 -14.35
N THR A 27 -8.11 -12.31 -14.31
CA THR A 27 -7.02 -12.28 -15.30
C THR A 27 -5.96 -13.32 -14.93
N PRO A 28 -5.47 -14.12 -15.90
CA PRO A 28 -4.39 -15.05 -15.61
C PRO A 28 -3.12 -14.32 -15.16
N VAL A 29 -2.46 -14.90 -14.14
CA VAL A 29 -1.16 -14.40 -13.69
C VAL A 29 -0.10 -14.79 -14.73
N PRO A 30 0.78 -13.85 -15.15
CA PRO A 30 1.89 -14.19 -16.04
C PRO A 30 2.71 -15.34 -15.48
N GLU A 31 3.13 -16.26 -16.34
CA GLU A 31 3.82 -17.46 -15.92
C GLU A 31 5.07 -17.16 -15.05
N ALA A 32 5.81 -16.12 -15.42
CA ALA A 32 7.00 -15.71 -14.68
C ALA A 32 6.70 -15.25 -13.24
N LEU A 33 5.44 -14.92 -12.94
CA LEU A 33 5.01 -14.41 -11.64
C LEU A 33 4.18 -15.41 -10.84
N ARG A 34 4.01 -16.64 -11.33
CA ARG A 34 3.28 -17.68 -10.60
C ARG A 34 3.92 -17.93 -9.25
N GLY A 35 3.10 -17.98 -8.21
CA GLY A 35 3.56 -18.11 -6.83
C GLY A 35 4.06 -16.82 -6.21
N LYS A 36 4.23 -15.75 -7.00
CA LYS A 36 4.68 -14.43 -6.52
C LYS A 36 3.53 -13.44 -6.42
N VAL A 37 2.53 -13.56 -7.29
CA VAL A 37 1.42 -12.62 -7.40
C VAL A 37 0.09 -13.36 -7.40
N GLN A 38 -0.88 -12.82 -6.68
CA GLN A 38 -2.28 -13.26 -6.73
C GLN A 38 -3.15 -12.03 -6.96
N PHE A 39 -4.28 -12.19 -7.63
CA PHE A 39 -5.27 -11.15 -7.81
C PHE A 39 -6.49 -11.43 -6.93
N SER A 40 -7.11 -10.37 -6.42
CA SER A 40 -8.31 -10.48 -5.59
C SER A 40 -9.22 -9.27 -5.83
N SER A 41 -10.52 -9.50 -5.80
CA SER A 41 -11.55 -8.45 -5.80
C SER A 41 -12.21 -8.29 -4.44
N ARG A 42 -11.68 -8.95 -3.39
CA ARG A 42 -12.25 -8.90 -2.05
C ARG A 42 -12.04 -7.52 -1.41
N THR A 43 -12.87 -7.22 -0.43
CA THR A 43 -12.73 -5.99 0.35
C THR A 43 -11.49 -6.04 1.23
N PRO A 44 -10.98 -4.87 1.68
CA PRO A 44 -9.83 -4.84 2.59
C PRO A 44 -10.02 -5.71 3.84
N LYS A 45 -11.19 -5.66 4.48
CA LYS A 45 -11.45 -6.47 5.67
C LYS A 45 -11.43 -7.97 5.35
N GLU A 46 -12.05 -8.38 4.25
CA GLU A 46 -12.06 -9.77 3.82
C GLU A 46 -10.64 -10.28 3.55
N VAL A 47 -9.81 -9.45 2.93
CA VAL A 47 -8.41 -9.79 2.65
C VAL A 47 -7.64 -10.00 3.95
N LEU A 48 -7.78 -9.08 4.91
CA LEU A 48 -7.08 -9.21 6.19
C LEU A 48 -7.55 -10.42 6.98
N ASP A 49 -8.84 -10.70 6.98
CA ASP A 49 -9.39 -11.88 7.67
C ASP A 49 -8.84 -13.18 7.07
N GLU A 50 -8.78 -13.25 5.74
CA GLU A 50 -8.23 -14.42 5.05
C GLU A 50 -6.74 -14.60 5.34
N LEU A 51 -5.96 -13.52 5.29
CA LEU A 51 -4.54 -13.57 5.60
C LEU A 51 -4.28 -13.98 7.04
N ALA A 52 -5.12 -13.56 7.97
CA ALA A 52 -5.03 -13.97 9.38
C ALA A 52 -5.20 -15.48 9.53
N THR A 53 -6.07 -16.11 8.73
CA THR A 53 -6.23 -17.58 8.75
C THR A 53 -4.99 -18.30 8.24
N GLN A 54 -4.16 -17.62 7.45
CA GLN A 54 -2.88 -18.13 6.94
C GLN A 54 -1.71 -17.73 7.85
N ASN A 55 -1.99 -17.22 9.05
CA ASN A 55 -1.00 -16.77 10.02
C ASN A 55 -0.17 -15.57 9.54
N VAL A 56 -0.75 -14.74 8.68
CA VAL A 56 -0.14 -13.49 8.21
C VAL A 56 -0.76 -12.34 9.01
N HIS A 57 0.06 -11.66 9.82
CA HIS A 57 -0.39 -10.63 10.73
C HIS A 57 0.19 -9.25 10.42
N ARG A 58 1.08 -9.15 9.45
CA ARG A 58 1.66 -7.89 9.03
C ARG A 58 1.64 -7.80 7.51
N VAL A 59 1.05 -6.71 7.02
CA VAL A 59 0.86 -6.49 5.59
C VAL A 59 1.42 -5.11 5.24
N TYR A 60 2.21 -5.07 4.18
CA TYR A 60 2.71 -3.83 3.61
C TYR A 60 1.75 -3.37 2.51
N LEU A 61 1.16 -2.18 2.68
CA LEU A 61 0.26 -1.59 1.69
C LEU A 61 1.02 -0.68 0.75
N ASP A 62 0.81 -0.88 -0.54
CA ASP A 62 1.40 -0.06 -1.58
C ASP A 62 0.33 0.32 -2.60
N GLY A 63 0.47 1.52 -3.17
CA GLY A 63 -0.49 2.05 -4.14
C GLY A 63 -1.56 2.93 -3.49
N GLY A 64 -1.72 4.16 -4.02
CA GLY A 64 -2.60 5.16 -3.42
C GLY A 64 -4.04 4.70 -3.25
N GLN A 65 -4.61 4.03 -4.25
CA GLN A 65 -6.00 3.57 -4.18
C GLN A 65 -6.20 2.50 -3.11
N VAL A 66 -5.26 1.57 -2.99
CA VAL A 66 -5.30 0.51 -1.97
C VAL A 66 -5.16 1.12 -0.58
N ILE A 67 -4.18 2.01 -0.39
CA ILE A 67 -3.98 2.72 0.88
C ILE A 67 -5.25 3.46 1.28
N GLN A 68 -5.85 4.19 0.35
CA GLN A 68 -7.07 4.95 0.62
C GLN A 68 -8.23 4.06 1.04
N SER A 69 -8.40 2.91 0.40
CA SER A 69 -9.48 1.99 0.75
C SER A 69 -9.31 1.40 2.15
N PHE A 70 -8.08 1.06 2.54
CA PHE A 70 -7.79 0.57 3.89
C PHE A 70 -7.95 1.67 4.94
N LEU A 71 -7.56 2.90 4.62
CA LEU A 71 -7.75 4.04 5.52
C LEU A 71 -9.24 4.32 5.75
N ARG A 72 -10.06 4.26 4.69
CA ARG A 72 -11.50 4.51 4.83
C ARG A 72 -12.18 3.51 5.74
N GLU A 73 -11.67 2.28 5.82
CA GLU A 73 -12.23 1.24 6.68
C GLU A 73 -11.55 1.14 8.05
N GLY A 74 -10.61 2.04 8.35
CA GLY A 74 -9.91 2.07 9.63
C GLY A 74 -8.99 0.88 9.87
N LEU A 75 -8.40 0.34 8.82
CA LEU A 75 -7.62 -0.89 8.89
C LEU A 75 -6.11 -0.67 8.81
N VAL A 76 -5.65 0.57 8.86
CA VAL A 76 -4.22 0.89 8.84
C VAL A 76 -3.74 1.15 10.27
N ALA A 77 -2.75 0.40 10.72
CA ALA A 77 -2.21 0.53 12.07
C ALA A 77 -1.16 1.63 12.16
N ASP A 78 -0.24 1.68 11.20
CA ASP A 78 0.82 2.68 11.17
C ASP A 78 1.20 2.99 9.72
N MET A 79 1.91 4.10 9.55
CA MET A 79 2.39 4.51 8.23
C MET A 79 3.75 5.17 8.33
N VAL A 80 4.53 5.02 7.28
CA VAL A 80 5.80 5.74 7.10
C VAL A 80 5.66 6.60 5.86
N ILE A 81 5.79 7.90 6.03
CA ILE A 81 5.70 8.88 4.94
C ILE A 81 7.07 9.45 4.68
N THR A 82 7.49 9.39 3.43
CA THR A 82 8.75 10.00 3.00
C THR A 82 8.43 11.24 2.17
N THR A 83 8.92 12.37 2.62
CA THR A 83 8.79 13.65 1.91
C THR A 83 10.04 13.91 1.12
N VAL A 84 9.88 14.08 -0.19
CA VAL A 84 10.98 14.36 -1.11
C VAL A 84 11.08 15.89 -1.28
N PRO A 85 12.28 16.47 -1.32
CA PRO A 85 12.45 17.93 -1.39
C PRO A 85 12.17 18.49 -2.79
N VAL A 86 10.98 18.25 -3.31
CA VAL A 86 10.51 18.70 -4.62
C VAL A 86 9.06 19.11 -4.53
N LEU A 87 8.69 20.23 -5.11
CA LEU A 87 7.30 20.59 -5.31
C LEU A 87 6.88 20.12 -6.70
N LEU A 88 5.90 19.21 -6.74
CA LEU A 88 5.39 18.73 -8.02
C LEU A 88 4.44 19.77 -8.61
N GLY A 89 4.55 20.02 -9.92
CA GLY A 89 3.59 20.86 -10.63
C GLY A 89 2.21 20.21 -10.65
N GLU A 90 2.17 18.91 -10.89
CA GLU A 90 0.95 18.10 -10.86
C GLU A 90 1.27 16.73 -10.29
N GLY A 91 0.28 16.08 -9.71
CA GLY A 91 0.47 14.75 -9.16
C GLY A 91 -0.83 14.15 -8.66
N LYS A 92 -0.79 12.86 -8.38
CA LYS A 92 -1.92 12.16 -7.77
C LYS A 92 -1.82 12.28 -6.26
N PRO A 93 -2.94 12.59 -5.56
CA PRO A 93 -2.92 12.66 -4.11
C PRO A 93 -2.69 11.27 -3.52
N LEU A 94 -1.83 11.20 -2.49
CA LEU A 94 -1.62 9.95 -1.76
C LEU A 94 -2.86 9.56 -0.96
N PHE A 95 -3.49 10.56 -0.34
CA PHE A 95 -4.71 10.35 0.44
C PHE A 95 -5.91 10.93 -0.29
N GLY A 96 -7.03 10.22 -0.24
CA GLY A 96 -8.27 10.67 -0.83
C GLY A 96 -9.25 11.18 0.22
N THR A 97 -10.51 11.23 -0.16
CA THR A 97 -11.58 11.63 0.75
C THR A 97 -11.81 10.56 1.82
N LEU A 98 -11.86 10.99 3.07
CA LEU A 98 -12.18 10.15 4.21
C LEU A 98 -13.50 10.62 4.82
N SER A 99 -14.23 9.70 5.49
CA SER A 99 -15.50 10.03 6.14
C SER A 99 -15.29 10.92 7.37
N ARG A 100 -14.08 10.93 7.93
CA ARG A 100 -13.70 11.72 9.10
C ARG A 100 -12.19 11.92 9.11
N ASP A 101 -11.73 12.86 9.93
CA ASP A 101 -10.31 13.00 10.20
C ASP A 101 -9.78 11.79 10.97
N ILE A 102 -8.54 11.43 10.71
CA ILE A 102 -7.84 10.38 11.43
C ILE A 102 -6.65 11.01 12.14
N ASP A 103 -6.62 10.92 13.46
CA ASP A 103 -5.51 11.44 14.25
C ASP A 103 -4.30 10.55 14.13
N LEU A 104 -3.14 11.18 14.06
CA LEU A 104 -1.86 10.49 13.96
C LEU A 104 -1.02 10.81 15.18
N THR A 105 -0.30 9.80 15.69
CA THR A 105 0.71 9.98 16.71
C THR A 105 2.08 9.80 16.09
N LEU A 106 2.93 10.82 16.19
CA LEU A 106 4.30 10.73 15.67
C LEU A 106 5.11 9.77 16.55
N VAL A 107 5.64 8.72 15.93
CA VAL A 107 6.51 7.75 16.59
C VAL A 107 7.97 8.18 16.46
N SER A 108 8.40 8.54 15.26
CA SER A 108 9.77 8.97 14.98
C SER A 108 9.82 9.75 13.67
N SER A 109 10.85 10.56 13.52
CA SER A 109 11.14 11.21 12.25
C SER A 109 12.63 11.21 12.02
N ARG A 110 13.02 11.20 10.76
CA ARG A 110 14.42 11.15 10.36
C ARG A 110 14.64 11.98 9.11
N SER A 111 15.67 12.81 9.12
CA SER A 111 16.13 13.53 7.94
C SER A 111 17.40 12.89 7.40
N PHE A 112 17.61 13.03 6.10
CA PHE A 112 18.75 12.46 5.39
C PHE A 112 19.55 13.58 4.71
N PRO A 113 20.84 13.37 4.50
CA PRO A 113 21.67 14.38 3.78
C PRO A 113 21.14 14.71 2.38
N SER A 114 20.42 13.78 1.74
CA SER A 114 19.79 14.01 0.44
C SER A 114 18.60 14.98 0.48
N GLY A 115 18.15 15.38 1.68
CA GLY A 115 16.98 16.23 1.84
C GLY A 115 15.67 15.47 2.05
N LEU A 116 15.69 14.15 1.99
CA LEU A 116 14.51 13.35 2.32
C LEU A 116 14.19 13.46 3.81
N VAL A 117 12.90 13.52 4.14
CA VAL A 117 12.43 13.44 5.51
C VAL A 117 11.45 12.28 5.61
N GLN A 118 11.68 11.38 6.54
CA GLN A 118 10.83 10.20 6.73
C GLN A 118 10.20 10.27 8.12
N SER A 119 8.88 10.17 8.17
CA SER A 119 8.12 10.24 9.41
C SER A 119 7.29 8.98 9.59
N HIS A 120 7.38 8.38 10.77
CA HIS A 120 6.61 7.21 11.14
C HIS A 120 5.50 7.63 12.09
N TYR A 121 4.27 7.34 11.72
CA TYR A 121 3.07 7.66 12.49
C TYR A 121 2.30 6.39 12.85
N ARG A 122 1.67 6.42 14.02
CA ARG A 122 0.68 5.44 14.42
C ARG A 122 -0.69 6.07 14.30
N LEU A 123 -1.67 5.32 13.78
CA LEU A 123 -3.03 5.81 13.64
C LEU A 123 -3.83 5.50 14.90
N THR A 124 -4.58 6.51 15.36
CA THR A 124 -5.53 6.38 16.46
C THR A 124 -6.91 6.14 15.86
N LEU A 125 -7.40 4.91 15.97
CA LEU A 125 -8.67 4.51 15.37
C LEU A 125 -9.75 4.32 16.43
#